data_b24247a4d11a36813656936f3e823901
#
_entry.id   b24247a4d11a36813656936f3e823901
#
_cell.length_a   1.000
_cell.length_b   1.000
_cell.length_c   1.000
_cell.angle_alpha   90.00
_cell.angle_beta   90.00
_cell.angle_gamma   90.00
#
_symmetry.space_group_name_H-M   'P 1'
#
loop_
_entity.id
_entity.type
_entity.pdbx_description
1 polymer ?
#
loop_
_entity_poly.entity_id
_entity_poly.type
_entity_poly.pdbx_seq_one_letter_code
_entity_poly.pdbx_strand_id
1 'polypeptide(L)'
;MSGEGETSVQGHVDLASFYDKKQCECLNESDENGFKNCLTNSPSYLESDCDEQLIISISFMQPVKIHSIKLKADKEKGPKTIKLFINRTQTLDFDSANSYAPVQELILTPSDLEGKPINLKFVKFQNVQNIQLFIKDNQSGSEATQIEYLSFIGSAISTTKMGDFKRVAGKKGESH
;
A
#
# COMPACT_ATOMS: atom_id res chain seq x y z
N MET A 1 -7.31 24.02 -1.18
CA MET A 1 -6.90 23.64 -1.05
C MET A 1 -6.79 22.92 -0.99
N SER A 2 -6.56 22.83 -0.94
CA SER A 2 -6.27 22.11 -0.79
C SER A 2 -5.90 21.41 -0.58
N GLY A 3 -5.84 21.10 -0.63
CA GLY A 3 -5.42 20.35 -0.39
C GLY A 3 -4.79 20.08 -0.15
N GLU A 4 -4.75 20.33 -0.47
CA GLU A 4 -4.03 20.24 -0.28
C GLU A 4 -3.61 20.12 0.53
N GLY A 5 -3.88 20.56 0.52
CA GLY A 5 -3.28 20.60 1.73
C GLY A 5 -3.01 19.47 2.44
N GLU A 6 -3.62 18.51 2.23
CA GLU A 6 -3.38 17.43 2.94
C GLU A 6 -2.06 16.99 2.85
N THR A 7 -1.52 17.26 1.82
CA THR A 7 -0.17 16.99 1.81
C THR A 7 0.54 17.89 2.70
N SER A 8 -0.18 18.58 3.47
CA SER A 8 0.40 19.54 4.32
C SER A 8 1.49 19.01 5.23
N VAL A 9 1.56 17.75 5.52
CA VAL A 9 2.70 17.24 6.26
C VAL A 9 3.90 17.29 5.36
N GLN A 10 4.90 18.05 5.76
CA GLN A 10 6.05 18.32 4.93
C GLN A 10 6.76 17.03 4.56
N GLY A 11 7.06 16.87 3.28
CA GLY A 11 7.77 15.70 2.80
C GLY A 11 6.91 14.49 2.50
N HIS A 12 5.64 14.55 2.80
CA HIS A 12 4.76 13.43 2.52
C HIS A 12 4.14 13.57 1.14
N VAL A 13 4.25 12.53 0.34
CA VAL A 13 3.76 12.52 -1.03
C VAL A 13 3.07 11.19 -1.29
N ASP A 14 2.36 11.12 -2.42
CA ASP A 14 1.81 9.87 -2.90
C ASP A 14 2.97 8.98 -3.34
N LEU A 15 3.04 7.76 -2.83
CA LEU A 15 4.15 6.86 -3.08
C LEU A 15 4.01 6.06 -4.37
N ALA A 16 2.97 6.30 -5.16
CA ALA A 16 2.74 5.52 -6.38
C ALA A 16 3.92 5.62 -7.37
N SER A 17 4.60 6.76 -7.41
CA SER A 17 5.74 6.92 -8.31
C SER A 17 6.93 6.05 -7.90
N PHE A 18 6.92 5.49 -6.71
CA PHE A 18 8.00 4.62 -6.24
C PHE A 18 7.67 3.14 -6.39
N TYR A 19 6.51 2.79 -6.94
CA TYR A 19 6.16 1.38 -7.10
C TYR A 19 7.06 0.74 -8.15
N ASP A 20 7.52 -0.48 -7.85
CA ASP A 20 8.15 -1.34 -8.84
C ASP A 20 7.02 -2.18 -9.45
N LYS A 21 6.46 -1.69 -10.53
CA LYS A 21 5.23 -2.26 -11.08
C LYS A 21 5.38 -3.71 -11.52
N LYS A 22 6.60 -4.14 -11.85
CA LYS A 22 6.82 -5.51 -12.24
C LYS A 22 6.74 -6.46 -11.06
N GLN A 23 6.92 -5.93 -9.86
CA GLN A 23 6.90 -6.73 -8.64
C GLN A 23 5.59 -6.56 -7.88
N CYS A 24 4.63 -5.82 -8.41
CA CYS A 24 3.33 -5.67 -7.78
C CYS A 24 2.38 -6.71 -8.32
N GLU A 25 1.56 -7.28 -7.44
CA GLU A 25 0.62 -8.32 -7.87
C GLU A 25 -0.58 -8.37 -6.94
N CYS A 26 -1.60 -9.06 -7.37
CA CYS A 26 -2.81 -9.25 -6.59
C CYS A 26 -3.30 -10.68 -6.77
N LEU A 27 -3.58 -11.35 -5.67
CA LEU A 27 -4.14 -12.69 -5.70
C LEU A 27 -5.65 -12.63 -5.59
N ASN A 28 -6.33 -13.43 -6.38
CA ASN A 28 -7.78 -13.56 -6.45
C ASN A 28 -8.47 -12.35 -7.09
N GLU A 29 -7.77 -11.64 -7.98
CA GLU A 29 -8.42 -10.59 -8.75
C GLU A 29 -9.27 -11.20 -9.86
N SER A 30 -10.36 -10.53 -10.22
CA SER A 30 -11.16 -10.99 -11.33
C SER A 30 -10.51 -10.61 -12.65
N ASP A 31 -10.80 -11.36 -13.71
CA ASP A 31 -10.21 -11.08 -15.01
C ASP A 31 -10.69 -9.76 -15.58
N GLU A 32 -11.92 -9.40 -15.30
CA GLU A 32 -12.50 -8.19 -15.89
C GLU A 32 -12.18 -6.95 -15.10
N ASN A 33 -11.95 -7.08 -13.80
CA ASN A 33 -11.71 -5.95 -12.92
C ASN A 33 -10.47 -6.20 -12.09
N GLY A 34 -9.32 -6.07 -12.74
CA GLY A 34 -8.05 -6.44 -12.15
C GLY A 34 -7.41 -5.36 -11.32
N PHE A 35 -6.25 -5.70 -10.81
CA PHE A 35 -5.49 -4.89 -9.87
C PHE A 35 -5.15 -3.49 -10.40
N LYS A 36 -4.84 -3.38 -11.68
CA LYS A 36 -4.46 -2.09 -12.23
C LYS A 36 -5.56 -1.04 -12.09
N ASN A 37 -6.80 -1.49 -12.00
CA ASN A 37 -7.92 -0.56 -11.90
C ASN A 37 -7.91 0.25 -10.62
N CYS A 38 -7.32 -0.27 -9.55
CA CYS A 38 -7.31 0.47 -8.28
C CYS A 38 -6.04 1.29 -8.08
N LEU A 39 -5.08 1.20 -9.00
CA LEU A 39 -3.85 1.96 -8.89
C LEU A 39 -3.95 3.35 -9.52
N THR A 40 -5.01 3.61 -10.27
CA THR A 40 -5.25 4.91 -10.87
C THR A 40 -6.60 5.41 -10.39
N ASN A 41 -6.71 6.71 -10.27
CA ASN A 41 -7.97 7.31 -9.81
C ASN A 41 -8.91 7.45 -11.00
N SER A 42 -9.48 6.33 -11.42
CA SER A 42 -10.37 6.27 -12.58
C SER A 42 -11.69 5.65 -12.12
N PRO A 43 -12.71 5.64 -12.97
CA PRO A 43 -14.01 5.07 -12.56
C PRO A 43 -14.05 3.55 -12.48
N SER A 44 -12.95 2.87 -12.81
CA SER A 44 -12.91 1.43 -12.72
C SER A 44 -12.56 0.98 -11.30
N TYR A 45 -12.59 -0.33 -11.07
CA TYR A 45 -12.29 -0.88 -9.74
C TYR A 45 -11.66 -2.25 -9.87
N LEU A 46 -10.99 -2.66 -8.81
CA LEU A 46 -10.52 -4.03 -8.62
C LEU A 46 -11.64 -4.81 -7.95
N GLU A 47 -11.87 -6.03 -8.41
CA GLU A 47 -12.89 -6.89 -7.79
C GLU A 47 -12.30 -8.27 -7.55
N SER A 48 -12.67 -8.87 -6.42
CA SER A 48 -12.25 -10.23 -6.12
C SER A 48 -13.04 -11.22 -6.98
N ASP A 49 -12.48 -12.41 -7.19
CA ASP A 49 -13.03 -13.39 -8.12
C ASP A 49 -13.82 -14.49 -7.40
N CYS A 50 -13.11 -15.42 -6.77
CA CYS A 50 -13.75 -16.60 -6.21
C CYS A 50 -14.49 -16.35 -4.91
N ASP A 51 -13.98 -15.43 -4.11
CA ASP A 51 -14.59 -15.08 -2.85
C ASP A 51 -14.24 -13.63 -2.52
N GLU A 52 -14.51 -13.20 -1.30
CA GLU A 52 -14.35 -11.81 -0.92
C GLU A 52 -12.90 -11.44 -0.55
N GLN A 53 -11.98 -12.38 -0.58
CA GLN A 53 -10.62 -12.13 -0.10
C GLN A 53 -9.67 -11.74 -1.21
N LEU A 54 -8.73 -10.87 -0.89
CA LEU A 54 -7.71 -10.41 -1.81
C LEU A 54 -6.39 -10.28 -1.06
N ILE A 55 -5.28 -10.55 -1.75
CA ILE A 55 -3.96 -10.20 -1.25
C ILE A 55 -3.30 -9.30 -2.28
N ILE A 56 -3.03 -8.07 -1.88
CA ILE A 56 -2.41 -7.07 -2.76
C ILE A 56 -0.97 -6.88 -2.30
N SER A 57 -0.02 -7.11 -3.21
CA SER A 57 1.40 -6.95 -2.92
C SER A 57 1.94 -5.78 -3.70
N ILE A 58 2.55 -4.83 -3.01
CA ILE A 58 3.16 -3.67 -3.64
C ILE A 58 4.62 -3.61 -3.21
N SER A 59 5.51 -3.58 -4.19
CA SER A 59 6.94 -3.45 -3.97
C SER A 59 7.38 -2.07 -4.39
N PHE A 60 8.35 -1.52 -3.67
CA PHE A 60 8.89 -0.19 -3.97
C PHE A 60 10.28 -0.33 -4.56
N MET A 61 10.62 0.61 -5.45
CA MET A 61 11.94 0.63 -6.07
C MET A 61 13.03 1.01 -5.09
N GLN A 62 12.66 1.64 -3.99
CA GLN A 62 13.58 1.98 -2.90
C GLN A 62 12.79 1.97 -1.61
N PRO A 63 13.45 1.86 -0.46
CA PRO A 63 12.71 1.86 0.81
C PRO A 63 11.96 3.16 1.03
N VAL A 64 10.80 3.05 1.64
CA VAL A 64 9.95 4.22 1.92
C VAL A 64 9.47 4.16 3.36
N LYS A 65 9.02 5.31 3.85
CA LYS A 65 8.27 5.43 5.08
C LYS A 65 6.82 5.63 4.71
N ILE A 66 5.93 4.90 5.35
CA ILE A 66 4.51 5.01 5.04
C ILE A 66 3.80 5.65 6.22
N HIS A 67 3.12 6.74 5.95
CA HIS A 67 2.39 7.50 6.95
C HIS A 67 0.92 7.10 6.99
N SER A 68 0.29 6.98 5.82
CA SER A 68 -1.13 6.70 5.75
C SER A 68 -1.47 5.97 4.46
N ILE A 69 -2.68 5.43 4.44
CA ILE A 69 -3.22 4.74 3.26
C ILE A 69 -4.48 5.47 2.85
N LYS A 70 -4.69 5.61 1.55
CA LYS A 70 -5.93 6.14 0.99
C LYS A 70 -6.66 5.01 0.30
N LEU A 71 -7.92 4.87 0.61
CA LEU A 71 -8.72 3.78 0.06
C LEU A 71 -10.08 4.33 -0.31
N LYS A 72 -10.47 4.14 -1.57
CA LYS A 72 -11.78 4.51 -2.02
C LYS A 72 -12.48 3.27 -2.53
N ALA A 73 -13.68 3.02 -2.07
CA ALA A 73 -14.41 1.81 -2.42
C ALA A 73 -15.89 2.00 -2.14
N ASP A 74 -16.68 1.09 -2.73
CA ASP A 74 -18.09 1.02 -2.47
C ASP A 74 -18.35 0.80 -0.98
N LYS A 75 -19.34 1.43 -0.45
CA LYS A 75 -19.59 1.40 1.01
C LYS A 75 -20.10 0.06 1.51
N GLU A 76 -20.58 -0.78 0.61
CA GLU A 76 -21.02 -2.13 0.96
C GLU A 76 -20.01 -3.19 0.58
N LYS A 77 -19.36 -3.04 -0.57
CA LYS A 77 -18.43 -4.06 -1.07
C LYS A 77 -16.97 -3.73 -0.76
N GLY A 78 -16.72 -2.55 -0.20
CA GLY A 78 -15.37 -2.17 0.15
C GLY A 78 -14.82 -2.97 1.32
N PRO A 79 -13.50 -2.97 1.48
CA PRO A 79 -12.86 -3.75 2.54
C PRO A 79 -13.29 -3.33 3.93
N LYS A 80 -13.34 -4.30 4.82
CA LYS A 80 -13.60 -4.03 6.24
C LYS A 80 -12.37 -4.35 7.07
N THR A 81 -11.89 -5.59 7.02
CA THR A 81 -10.72 -6.01 7.79
C THR A 81 -9.54 -6.16 6.85
N ILE A 82 -8.47 -5.43 7.13
CA ILE A 82 -7.25 -5.48 6.34
C ILE A 82 -6.07 -5.75 7.29
N LYS A 83 -5.29 -6.78 6.98
CA LYS A 83 -4.06 -7.06 7.70
C LYS A 83 -2.89 -6.59 6.86
N LEU A 84 -1.97 -5.84 7.47
CA LEU A 84 -0.82 -5.28 6.77
C LEU A 84 0.45 -6.03 7.17
N PHE A 85 1.19 -6.48 6.17
CA PHE A 85 2.48 -7.14 6.34
C PHE A 85 3.52 -6.37 5.53
N ILE A 86 4.75 -6.28 6.04
CA ILE A 86 5.80 -5.56 5.32
C ILE A 86 7.05 -6.41 5.22
N ASN A 87 7.84 -6.11 4.19
CA ASN A 87 9.22 -6.64 4.02
C ASN A 87 9.26 -8.17 3.99
N ARG A 88 8.30 -8.77 3.32
CA ARG A 88 8.30 -10.20 3.12
C ARG A 88 8.97 -10.54 1.80
N THR A 89 9.74 -11.61 1.80
CA THR A 89 10.46 -12.01 0.60
C THR A 89 9.55 -12.69 -0.41
N GLN A 90 8.43 -13.22 0.02
CA GLN A 90 7.48 -13.91 -0.85
C GLN A 90 6.09 -13.43 -0.57
N THR A 91 5.23 -13.53 -1.59
CA THR A 91 3.82 -13.22 -1.42
C THR A 91 3.19 -14.27 -0.52
N LEU A 92 2.44 -13.81 0.46
CA LEU A 92 1.70 -14.70 1.36
C LEU A 92 0.59 -15.41 0.59
N ASP A 93 0.29 -16.64 0.97
CA ASP A 93 -0.95 -17.26 0.52
C ASP A 93 -2.05 -16.94 1.53
N PHE A 94 -3.28 -17.33 1.21
CA PHE A 94 -4.42 -16.94 2.05
C PHE A 94 -4.38 -17.60 3.42
N ASP A 95 -3.90 -18.84 3.50
CA ASP A 95 -3.79 -19.51 4.79
C ASP A 95 -2.79 -18.81 5.69
N SER A 96 -1.63 -18.48 5.15
CA SER A 96 -0.60 -17.79 5.91
C SER A 96 -1.04 -16.40 6.33
N ALA A 97 -1.68 -15.67 5.41
CA ALA A 97 -2.17 -14.33 5.71
C ALA A 97 -3.20 -14.36 6.83
N ASN A 98 -4.04 -15.39 6.83
CA ASN A 98 -5.05 -15.52 7.87
C ASN A 98 -4.45 -15.87 9.22
N SER A 99 -3.36 -16.64 9.23
CA SER A 99 -2.75 -17.15 10.45
C SER A 99 -1.71 -16.23 11.07
N TYR A 100 -0.95 -15.53 10.22
CA TYR A 100 0.19 -14.74 10.70
C TYR A 100 -0.27 -13.44 11.35
N ALA A 101 0.51 -12.99 12.31
CA ALA A 101 0.25 -11.72 12.96
C ALA A 101 0.69 -10.58 12.03
N PRO A 102 -0.17 -9.61 11.77
CA PRO A 102 0.19 -8.49 10.91
C PRO A 102 1.01 -7.45 11.68
N VAL A 103 1.67 -6.56 10.93
CA VAL A 103 2.29 -5.39 11.54
C VAL A 103 1.21 -4.47 12.11
N GLN A 104 0.10 -4.37 11.39
CA GLN A 104 -1.06 -3.60 11.84
C GLN A 104 -2.30 -4.18 11.18
N GLU A 105 -3.41 -4.16 11.90
CA GLU A 105 -4.70 -4.57 11.36
C GLU A 105 -5.62 -3.35 11.34
N LEU A 106 -6.33 -3.16 10.24
CA LEU A 106 -7.28 -2.07 10.09
C LEU A 106 -8.69 -2.65 10.06
N ILE A 107 -9.57 -2.08 10.86
CA ILE A 107 -11.00 -2.38 10.80
C ILE A 107 -11.67 -1.11 10.31
N LEU A 108 -12.14 -1.13 9.08
CA LEU A 108 -12.62 0.06 8.41
C LEU A 108 -14.13 0.21 8.54
N THR A 109 -14.58 1.46 8.55
CA THR A 109 -16.00 1.79 8.47
C THR A 109 -16.28 2.29 7.06
N PRO A 110 -17.56 2.39 6.66
CA PRO A 110 -17.87 2.94 5.34
C PRO A 110 -17.30 4.33 5.11
N SER A 111 -17.19 5.16 6.15
CA SER A 111 -16.64 6.50 5.98
C SER A 111 -15.15 6.47 5.69
N ASP A 112 -14.45 5.40 6.05
CA ASP A 112 -13.04 5.25 5.73
C ASP A 112 -12.79 4.96 4.26
N LEU A 113 -13.83 4.63 3.51
CA LEU A 113 -13.72 4.24 2.10
C LEU A 113 -13.92 5.40 1.14
N GLU A 114 -13.80 6.62 1.63
CA GLU A 114 -14.06 7.82 0.83
C GLU A 114 -12.81 8.43 0.23
N GLY A 115 -11.67 7.80 0.44
CA GLY A 115 -10.42 8.28 -0.15
C GLY A 115 -9.64 9.21 0.73
N LYS A 116 -10.05 9.39 1.97
CA LYS A 116 -9.31 10.22 2.91
C LYS A 116 -8.15 9.43 3.50
N PRO A 117 -7.06 10.09 3.88
CA PRO A 117 -5.93 9.36 4.48
C PRO A 117 -6.34 8.68 5.78
N ILE A 118 -5.96 7.42 5.89
CA ILE A 118 -6.13 6.64 7.12
C ILE A 118 -4.74 6.48 7.71
N ASN A 119 -4.52 7.04 8.89
CA ASN A 119 -3.20 7.02 9.49
C ASN A 119 -2.81 5.63 9.95
N LEU A 120 -1.59 5.24 9.64
CA LEU A 120 -1.02 3.98 10.11
C LEU A 120 -0.18 4.24 11.35
N LYS A 121 0.23 3.16 12.02
CA LYS A 121 1.15 3.26 13.14
C LYS A 121 2.53 3.55 12.58
N PHE A 122 2.79 4.83 12.33
CA PHE A 122 3.93 5.30 11.57
C PHE A 122 5.26 4.70 12.04
N VAL A 123 5.43 4.52 13.34
CA VAL A 123 6.68 3.97 13.86
C VAL A 123 6.97 2.56 13.36
N LYS A 124 5.95 1.84 12.92
CA LYS A 124 6.11 0.49 12.40
C LYS A 124 6.37 0.45 10.90
N PHE A 125 6.28 1.59 10.22
CA PHE A 125 6.41 1.66 8.76
C PHE A 125 7.51 2.61 8.34
N GLN A 126 8.67 2.55 9.03
CA GLN A 126 9.77 3.47 8.81
C GLN A 126 10.75 3.03 7.73
N ASN A 127 10.71 1.76 7.36
CA ASN A 127 11.64 1.23 6.35
C ASN A 127 10.92 0.11 5.62
N VAL A 128 10.14 0.47 4.63
CA VAL A 128 9.27 -0.48 3.94
C VAL A 128 9.78 -0.70 2.53
N GLN A 129 10.16 -1.93 2.20
CA GLN A 129 10.58 -2.31 0.86
C GLN A 129 9.41 -2.88 0.08
N ASN A 130 8.49 -3.55 0.76
CA ASN A 130 7.25 -4.01 0.15
C ASN A 130 6.18 -4.10 1.23
N ILE A 131 4.93 -4.02 0.80
CA ILE A 131 3.80 -4.14 1.70
C ILE A 131 2.77 -5.07 1.07
N GLN A 132 2.19 -5.94 1.89
CA GLN A 132 1.11 -6.81 1.44
C GLN A 132 -0.12 -6.52 2.28
N LEU A 133 -1.25 -6.36 1.59
CA LEU A 133 -2.53 -6.11 2.23
C LEU A 133 -3.38 -7.35 2.05
N PHE A 134 -3.75 -7.98 3.16
CA PHE A 134 -4.70 -9.08 3.13
C PHE A 134 -6.07 -8.50 3.44
N ILE A 135 -6.92 -8.45 2.40
CA ILE A 135 -8.31 -8.01 2.54
C ILE A 135 -9.10 -9.24 2.95
N LYS A 136 -9.52 -9.29 4.19
CA LYS A 136 -10.12 -10.49 4.74
C LYS A 136 -11.62 -10.56 4.46
N ASP A 137 -12.29 -9.43 4.49
CA ASP A 137 -13.74 -9.37 4.29
C ASP A 137 -14.14 -7.98 3.82
N ASN A 138 -15.44 -7.77 3.62
CA ASN A 138 -15.96 -6.47 3.21
C ASN A 138 -17.06 -6.02 4.15
N GLN A 139 -17.58 -4.82 3.90
CA GLN A 139 -18.47 -4.16 4.84
C GLN A 139 -19.80 -4.88 5.03
N SER A 140 -20.39 -5.40 3.97
CA SER A 140 -21.73 -5.98 4.02
C SER A 140 -21.75 -7.50 4.05
N GLY A 141 -20.59 -8.16 3.93
CA GLY A 141 -20.56 -9.61 3.79
C GLY A 141 -20.91 -10.05 2.38
N SER A 142 -20.69 -9.18 1.40
CA SER A 142 -20.91 -9.52 0.01
C SER A 142 -19.93 -10.57 -0.46
N GLU A 143 -20.28 -11.28 -1.52
CA GLU A 143 -19.43 -12.34 -2.05
C GLU A 143 -18.19 -11.81 -2.74
N ALA A 144 -18.23 -10.57 -3.23
CA ALA A 144 -17.10 -9.97 -3.90
C ALA A 144 -16.75 -8.66 -3.23
N THR A 145 -15.44 -8.40 -3.12
CA THR A 145 -14.91 -7.17 -2.57
C THR A 145 -14.44 -6.28 -3.71
N GLN A 146 -14.73 -4.99 -3.64
CA GLN A 146 -14.35 -4.03 -4.67
C GLN A 146 -13.51 -2.91 -4.06
N ILE A 147 -12.48 -2.48 -4.81
CA ILE A 147 -11.63 -1.34 -4.44
C ILE A 147 -11.48 -0.46 -5.66
N GLU A 148 -11.91 0.80 -5.55
CA GLU A 148 -11.80 1.74 -6.66
C GLU A 148 -10.42 2.38 -6.73
N TYR A 149 -9.82 2.68 -5.58
CA TYR A 149 -8.54 3.36 -5.56
C TYR A 149 -7.80 3.04 -4.27
N LEU A 150 -6.51 2.79 -4.41
CA LEU A 150 -5.63 2.48 -3.28
C LEU A 150 -4.31 3.20 -3.51
N SER A 151 -3.86 3.96 -2.52
CA SER A 151 -2.54 4.56 -2.58
C SER A 151 -1.97 4.69 -1.18
N PHE A 152 -0.67 4.94 -1.12
CA PHE A 152 0.05 5.14 0.13
C PHE A 152 0.67 6.52 0.14
N ILE A 153 0.66 7.15 1.30
CA ILE A 153 1.23 8.47 1.50
C ILE A 153 2.41 8.33 2.47
N GLY A 154 3.52 8.92 2.12
CA GLY A 154 4.70 8.87 2.96
C GLY A 154 5.86 9.58 2.30
N SER A 155 7.06 9.05 2.52
CA SER A 155 8.26 9.66 1.93
C SER A 155 9.28 8.59 1.61
N ALA A 156 10.10 8.86 0.61
CA ALA A 156 11.21 7.97 0.27
C ALA A 156 12.34 8.17 1.27
N ILE A 157 13.02 7.08 1.58
CA ILE A 157 14.21 7.18 2.42
C ILE A 157 15.36 7.64 1.53
N SER A 158 16.09 8.65 2.00
CA SER A 158 17.11 9.29 1.19
C SER A 158 18.41 8.50 1.18
N THR A 159 18.35 7.28 0.70
CA THR A 159 19.57 6.50 0.61
C THR A 159 20.52 7.04 -0.42
N THR A 160 20.00 7.73 -1.41
CA THR A 160 20.84 8.31 -2.42
C THR A 160 21.78 9.35 -1.87
N LYS A 161 21.41 10.00 -0.80
CA LYS A 161 22.32 10.97 -0.21
C LYS A 161 23.59 10.32 0.23
N MET A 162 23.49 9.13 0.78
CA MET A 162 24.69 8.45 1.19
C MET A 162 25.54 8.08 0.00
N GLY A 163 24.92 7.67 -1.05
CA GLY A 163 25.65 7.39 -2.26
C GLY A 163 26.29 8.62 -2.84
N ASP A 164 25.65 9.73 -2.70
CA ASP A 164 26.21 10.97 -3.21
C ASP A 164 27.46 11.34 -2.50
N PHE A 165 27.47 11.02 -1.30
CA PHE A 165 28.65 11.37 -0.59
C PHE A 165 29.81 10.62 -0.99
N LYS A 166 29.62 9.72 -1.43
CA LYS A 166 30.50 9.01 -1.52
C LYS A 166 31.29 9.23 -2.37
N ARG A 167 31.17 9.84 -2.19
CA ARG A 167 31.78 10.12 -2.61
C ARG A 167 32.52 10.54 -2.43
N VAL A 168 32.45 10.47 -1.89
CA VAL A 168 33.02 10.75 -1.56
C VAL A 168 33.69 10.48 -1.15
N ALA A 169 33.92 10.10 -0.74
CA ALA A 169 34.59 9.84 -0.34
C ALA A 169 35.30 9.47 -0.53
N GLY A 170 35.20 9.19 -0.75
CA GLY A 170 35.86 9.09 -0.83
C GLY A 170 36.51 9.09 -1.19
N LYS A 171 36.66 9.25 -1.14
CA LYS A 171 37.11 9.43 -1.18
C LYS A 171 37.75 9.56 -1.06
N LYS A 172 37.94 9.45 -0.87
CA LYS A 172 38.39 9.56 -0.52
C LYS A 172 38.92 9.34 -0.65
N GLY A 173 39.08 9.13 -0.70
CA GLY A 173 39.54 8.98 -0.62
C GLY A 173 39.90 8.74 -0.90
N GLU A 174 39.87 8.61 -0.85
CA GLU A 174 40.16 8.56 -0.85
C GLU A 174 40.65 8.46 -0.93
N SER A 175 41.03 8.41 -0.74
CA SER A 175 41.42 8.39 -0.56
C SER A 175 41.74 8.19 -0.51
N HIS A 176 41.89 8.09 -0.53
CA HIS A 176 42.03 7.93 -0.26
C HIS A 176 42.23 7.76 -0.10
#